data_1ae3acdc60747fbac94c8390565647b0
#
_entry.id   1ae3acdc60747fbac94c8390565647b0
#
_cell.length_a   1.000
_cell.length_b   1.000
_cell.length_c   1.000
_cell.angle_alpha   90.00
_cell.angle_beta   90.00
_cell.angle_gamma   90.00
#
_symmetry.space_group_name_H-M   'P 1'
#
loop_
_entity.id
_entity.type
_entity.pdbx_description
1 polymer ?
#
loop_
_entity_poly.entity_id
_entity_poly.type
_entity_poly.pdbx_seq_one_letter_code
_entity_poly.pdbx_strand_id
1 'polypeptide(L)'
;EVVYDDESMAGYMKAAVGVTPDRPILIDRFLNHAMECEADAISDGTHAFVPAVMEHIELAGVHSGDSACILPSVHISEENLETIKEYTRKIAEEMHVKGLMNMQYAIEDDKVYVLEANPRASRTVPLVSKVCNVRMVPLVTQIITSELTGKPSPVPELKEQAIPYYGVKEAAFPFNMFQEVDPVLGPEMRSTGEVLGLSKSYGEAFYKAQEG
;
A
#
# COMPACT_ATOMS: atom_id res chain seq x y z
N GLU A 1 -10.29 19.18 3.15
CA GLU A 1 -9.85 20.33 3.95
C GLU A 1 -9.64 19.93 5.40
N VAL A 2 -8.60 20.42 6.07
CA VAL A 2 -8.32 20.17 7.46
C VAL A 2 -8.99 21.25 8.31
N VAL A 3 -9.73 20.83 9.35
CA VAL A 3 -10.41 21.73 10.29
C VAL A 3 -9.94 21.44 11.71
N TYR A 4 -9.80 22.47 12.54
CA TYR A 4 -9.22 22.38 13.88
C TYR A 4 -10.23 22.68 15.00
N ASP A 5 -11.44 23.10 14.67
CA ASP A 5 -12.50 23.44 15.61
C ASP A 5 -13.89 23.24 15.01
N ASP A 6 -14.91 23.21 15.88
CA ASP A 6 -16.30 22.96 15.51
C ASP A 6 -16.90 24.09 14.64
N GLU A 7 -16.45 25.32 14.80
CA GLU A 7 -16.92 26.48 14.03
C GLU A 7 -16.47 26.37 12.56
N SER A 8 -15.19 26.07 12.34
CA SER A 8 -14.62 25.83 11.03
C SER A 8 -15.28 24.59 10.38
N MET A 9 -15.50 23.52 11.15
CA MET A 9 -16.20 22.32 10.68
C MET A 9 -17.61 22.69 10.19
N ALA A 10 -18.37 23.44 10.98
CA ALA A 10 -19.74 23.86 10.62
C ALA A 10 -19.75 24.72 9.35
N GLY A 11 -18.73 25.59 9.16
CA GLY A 11 -18.54 26.39 7.97
C GLY A 11 -18.35 25.54 6.72
N TYR A 12 -17.42 24.57 6.76
CA TYR A 12 -17.17 23.66 5.64
C TYR A 12 -18.36 22.78 5.32
N MET A 13 -19.02 22.21 6.34
CA MET A 13 -20.21 21.40 6.16
C MET A 13 -21.32 22.18 5.45
N LYS A 14 -21.52 23.44 5.80
CA LYS A 14 -22.53 24.29 5.18
C LYS A 14 -22.23 24.59 3.73
N ALA A 15 -20.94 24.83 3.40
CA ALA A 15 -20.49 25.03 2.03
C ALA A 15 -20.63 23.76 1.18
N ALA A 16 -20.21 22.60 1.71
CA ALA A 16 -20.25 21.32 1.02
C ALA A 16 -21.69 20.85 0.73
N VAL A 17 -22.60 20.98 1.68
CA VAL A 17 -24.03 20.64 1.50
C VAL A 17 -24.66 21.55 0.42
N GLY A 18 -24.24 22.81 0.33
CA GLY A 18 -24.72 23.71 -0.73
C GLY A 18 -24.35 23.25 -2.16
N VAL A 19 -23.26 22.48 -2.31
CA VAL A 19 -22.82 21.96 -3.61
C VAL A 19 -23.46 20.60 -3.95
N THR A 20 -23.67 19.74 -2.96
CA THR A 20 -24.20 18.36 -3.16
C THR A 20 -25.20 17.98 -2.06
N PRO A 21 -26.40 18.57 -2.04
CA PRO A 21 -27.33 18.43 -0.92
C PRO A 21 -27.84 16.99 -0.68
N ASP A 22 -27.83 16.14 -1.72
CA ASP A 22 -28.34 14.77 -1.66
C ASP A 22 -27.24 13.70 -1.49
N ARG A 23 -26.00 14.09 -1.23
CA ARG A 23 -24.86 13.16 -1.05
C ARG A 23 -24.29 13.23 0.36
N PRO A 24 -23.97 12.09 0.98
CA PRO A 24 -23.29 12.09 2.26
C PRO A 24 -21.89 12.70 2.13
N ILE A 25 -21.46 13.36 3.20
CA ILE A 25 -20.11 13.92 3.33
C ILE A 25 -19.31 12.99 4.23
N LEU A 26 -18.09 12.62 3.79
CA LEU A 26 -17.16 11.86 4.59
C LEU A 26 -16.33 12.84 5.46
N ILE A 27 -16.25 12.52 6.74
CA ILE A 27 -15.43 13.25 7.70
C ILE A 27 -14.49 12.23 8.34
N ASP A 28 -13.18 12.42 8.12
CA ASP A 28 -12.15 11.56 8.65
C ASP A 28 -11.31 12.27 9.71
N ARG A 29 -10.74 11.50 10.63
CA ARG A 29 -9.72 12.01 11.53
C ARG A 29 -8.45 12.34 10.73
N PHE A 30 -7.95 13.57 10.86
CA PHE A 30 -6.67 13.95 10.32
C PHE A 30 -5.51 13.44 11.21
N LEU A 31 -4.51 12.83 10.60
CA LEU A 31 -3.30 12.36 11.26
C LEU A 31 -2.15 13.34 10.93
N ASN A 32 -1.52 13.91 11.97
CA ASN A 32 -0.53 14.99 11.77
C ASN A 32 0.88 14.48 11.43
N HIS A 33 1.27 13.32 11.97
CA HIS A 33 2.64 12.79 11.89
C HIS A 33 2.64 11.30 11.59
N ALA A 34 1.71 10.85 10.76
CA ALA A 34 1.61 9.45 10.44
C ALA A 34 2.72 9.00 9.47
N MET A 35 3.19 7.79 9.70
CA MET A 35 3.97 7.01 8.74
C MET A 35 3.00 6.19 7.91
N GLU A 36 3.06 6.28 6.59
CA GLU A 36 2.31 5.40 5.71
C GLU A 36 3.04 4.09 5.46
N CYS A 37 2.25 3.05 5.28
CA CYS A 37 2.72 1.73 4.88
C CYS A 37 1.63 0.99 4.11
N GLU A 38 2.03 -0.04 3.38
CA GLU A 38 1.08 -0.84 2.62
C GLU A 38 1.42 -2.33 2.67
N ALA A 39 0.42 -3.16 2.41
CA ALA A 39 0.57 -4.61 2.33
C ALA A 39 -0.18 -5.15 1.12
N ASP A 40 0.47 -6.03 0.37
CA ASP A 40 -0.17 -6.79 -0.70
C ASP A 40 -0.51 -8.19 -0.18
N ALA A 41 -1.75 -8.61 -0.40
CA ALA A 41 -2.23 -9.93 -0.03
C ALA A 41 -2.59 -10.77 -1.26
N ILE A 42 -2.44 -12.09 -1.12
CA ILE A 42 -3.01 -13.10 -2.00
C ILE A 42 -4.16 -13.75 -1.23
N SER A 43 -5.36 -13.80 -1.82
CA SER A 43 -6.53 -14.41 -1.18
C SER A 43 -7.29 -15.32 -2.13
N ASP A 44 -7.88 -16.40 -1.58
CA ASP A 44 -8.73 -17.34 -2.32
C ASP A 44 -10.23 -17.18 -2.01
N GLY A 45 -10.59 -16.17 -1.25
CA GLY A 45 -11.94 -15.87 -0.81
C GLY A 45 -12.27 -16.39 0.60
N THR A 46 -11.41 -17.25 1.17
CA THR A 46 -11.58 -17.81 2.52
C THR A 46 -10.31 -17.73 3.37
N HIS A 47 -9.15 -17.70 2.71
CA HIS A 47 -7.86 -17.57 3.36
C HIS A 47 -7.06 -16.49 2.64
N ALA A 48 -6.28 -15.72 3.39
CA ALA A 48 -5.40 -14.72 2.84
C ALA A 48 -3.97 -14.86 3.39
N PHE A 49 -3.00 -14.58 2.52
CA PHE A 49 -1.57 -14.59 2.82
C PHE A 49 -0.95 -13.23 2.51
N VAL A 50 -0.22 -12.69 3.48
CA VAL A 50 0.50 -11.41 3.38
C VAL A 50 1.99 -11.72 3.45
N PRO A 51 2.75 -11.60 2.35
CA PRO A 51 4.19 -11.92 2.35
C PRO A 51 5.01 -11.01 3.24
N ALA A 52 4.71 -9.72 3.27
CA ALA A 52 5.37 -8.70 4.08
C ALA A 52 4.61 -7.38 4.05
N VAL A 53 5.03 -6.43 4.90
CA VAL A 53 4.54 -5.05 4.95
C VAL A 53 5.63 -4.13 4.42
N MET A 54 5.26 -3.19 3.57
CA MET A 54 6.15 -2.19 2.98
C MET A 54 6.01 -0.86 3.71
N GLU A 55 7.13 -0.27 4.07
CA GLU A 55 7.20 1.06 4.68
C GLU A 55 7.38 2.12 3.59
N HIS A 56 6.62 3.20 3.65
CA HIS A 56 6.81 4.37 2.78
C HIS A 56 7.90 5.27 3.33
N ILE A 57 8.69 5.86 2.45
CA ILE A 57 9.80 6.76 2.81
C ILE A 57 9.29 8.21 2.87
N GLU A 58 8.39 8.59 1.96
CA GLU A 58 7.77 9.90 1.97
C GLU A 58 6.81 10.08 3.14
N LEU A 59 6.59 11.34 3.49
CA LEU A 59 5.60 11.70 4.51
C LEU A 59 4.18 11.31 4.07
N ALA A 60 3.32 11.04 5.05
CA ALA A 60 1.92 10.76 4.81
C ALA A 60 1.23 11.87 4.00
N GLY A 61 0.35 11.47 3.08
CA GLY A 61 -0.35 12.37 2.17
C GLY A 61 0.24 12.44 0.76
N VAL A 62 1.38 11.81 0.50
CA VAL A 62 1.87 11.55 -0.86
C VAL A 62 1.18 10.31 -1.41
N HIS A 63 0.73 10.35 -2.67
CA HIS A 63 0.09 9.20 -3.30
C HIS A 63 1.01 7.96 -3.25
N SER A 64 0.48 6.80 -2.83
CA SER A 64 1.26 5.57 -2.64
C SER A 64 2.03 5.11 -3.89
N GLY A 65 1.52 5.40 -5.09
CA GLY A 65 2.22 5.14 -6.36
C GLY A 65 3.47 6.00 -6.56
N ASP A 66 3.53 7.18 -5.93
CA ASP A 66 4.63 8.14 -6.02
C ASP A 66 5.63 7.98 -4.86
N SER A 67 5.20 7.37 -3.76
CA SER A 67 6.08 7.13 -2.61
C SER A 67 7.09 6.03 -2.90
N ALA A 68 8.33 6.25 -2.46
CA ALA A 68 9.31 5.19 -2.36
C ALA A 68 8.91 4.22 -1.25
N CYS A 69 9.07 2.91 -1.50
CA CYS A 69 8.73 1.87 -0.53
C CYS A 69 9.93 1.00 -0.24
N ILE A 70 10.11 0.66 1.03
CA ILE A 70 11.18 -0.25 1.47
C ILE A 70 10.61 -1.56 2.01
N LEU A 71 11.30 -2.65 1.71
CA LEU A 71 11.03 -4.00 2.19
C LEU A 71 12.35 -4.73 2.49
N PRO A 72 12.53 -5.36 3.68
CA PRO A 72 11.62 -5.31 4.83
C PRO A 72 11.52 -3.91 5.43
N SER A 73 10.46 -3.64 6.16
CA SER A 73 10.26 -2.39 6.92
C SER A 73 11.39 -2.18 7.94
N VAL A 74 11.78 -0.94 8.17
CA VAL A 74 12.91 -0.58 9.03
C VAL A 74 12.45 0.06 10.34
N HIS A 75 11.41 0.89 10.29
CA HIS A 75 10.97 1.69 11.45
C HIS A 75 9.63 1.19 12.05
N ILE A 76 8.93 0.28 11.37
CA ILE A 76 7.68 -0.28 11.87
C ILE A 76 7.98 -1.34 12.93
N SER A 77 7.36 -1.24 14.10
CA SER A 77 7.52 -2.23 15.17
C SER A 77 6.94 -3.60 14.77
N GLU A 78 7.49 -4.67 15.33
CA GLU A 78 6.97 -6.03 15.11
C GLU A 78 5.47 -6.15 15.47
N GLU A 79 5.02 -5.48 16.53
CA GLU A 79 3.61 -5.46 16.95
C GLU A 79 2.73 -4.84 15.86
N ASN A 80 3.16 -3.71 15.29
CA ASN A 80 2.42 -3.06 14.21
C ASN A 80 2.48 -3.88 12.90
N LEU A 81 3.61 -4.53 12.60
CA LEU A 81 3.73 -5.43 11.45
C LEU A 81 2.72 -6.58 11.53
N GLU A 82 2.64 -7.24 12.69
CA GLU A 82 1.67 -8.33 12.89
C GLU A 82 0.23 -7.82 12.88
N THR A 83 -0.05 -6.65 13.45
CA THR A 83 -1.37 -6.01 13.41
C THR A 83 -1.80 -5.73 11.98
N ILE A 84 -0.91 -5.17 11.14
CA ILE A 84 -1.19 -4.88 9.74
C ILE A 84 -1.48 -6.17 8.97
N LYS A 85 -0.66 -7.21 9.16
CA LYS A 85 -0.87 -8.51 8.51
C LYS A 85 -2.21 -9.14 8.93
N GLU A 86 -2.54 -9.06 10.22
CA GLU A 86 -3.82 -9.57 10.74
C GLU A 86 -5.01 -8.81 10.15
N TYR A 87 -4.97 -7.48 10.13
CA TYR A 87 -6.02 -6.65 9.54
C TYR A 87 -6.18 -6.95 8.05
N THR A 88 -5.07 -7.03 7.32
CA THR A 88 -5.08 -7.35 5.89
C THR A 88 -5.74 -8.71 5.63
N ARG A 89 -5.37 -9.75 6.40
CA ARG A 89 -5.97 -11.09 6.28
C ARG A 89 -7.47 -11.04 6.54
N LYS A 90 -7.88 -10.49 7.69
CA LYS A 90 -9.29 -10.40 8.07
C LYS A 90 -10.14 -9.65 7.03
N ILE A 91 -9.66 -8.51 6.55
CA ILE A 91 -10.39 -7.72 5.55
C ILE A 91 -10.51 -8.50 4.23
N ALA A 92 -9.43 -9.14 3.77
CA ALA A 92 -9.47 -9.93 2.53
C ALA A 92 -10.45 -11.11 2.63
N GLU A 93 -10.48 -11.79 3.78
CA GLU A 93 -11.36 -12.93 4.05
C GLU A 93 -12.83 -12.49 4.16
N GLU A 94 -13.13 -11.45 4.93
CA GLU A 94 -14.49 -10.91 5.08
C GLU A 94 -15.05 -10.33 3.76
N MET A 95 -14.19 -9.73 2.93
CA MET A 95 -14.58 -9.26 1.61
C MET A 95 -14.63 -10.38 0.55
N HIS A 96 -14.29 -11.61 0.91
CA HIS A 96 -14.21 -12.76 0.01
C HIS A 96 -13.36 -12.48 -1.25
N VAL A 97 -12.25 -11.79 -1.08
CA VAL A 97 -11.37 -11.42 -2.19
C VAL A 97 -10.78 -12.67 -2.83
N LYS A 98 -10.96 -12.82 -4.14
CA LYS A 98 -10.27 -13.85 -4.94
C LYS A 98 -9.25 -13.19 -5.85
N GLY A 99 -7.98 -13.28 -5.45
CA GLY A 99 -6.89 -12.67 -6.22
C GLY A 99 -5.94 -11.87 -5.35
N LEU A 100 -5.60 -10.67 -5.81
CA LEU A 100 -4.75 -9.71 -5.10
C LEU A 100 -5.60 -8.65 -4.40
N MET A 101 -5.11 -8.21 -3.25
CA MET A 101 -5.61 -7.05 -2.55
C MET A 101 -4.44 -6.22 -2.04
N ASN A 102 -4.48 -4.92 -2.31
CA ASN A 102 -3.56 -3.95 -1.72
C ASN A 102 -4.29 -3.21 -0.60
N MET A 103 -3.63 -3.10 0.54
CA MET A 103 -4.11 -2.38 1.71
C MET A 103 -3.17 -1.25 2.04
N GLN A 104 -3.72 -0.05 2.28
CA GLN A 104 -2.97 1.11 2.70
C GLN A 104 -3.29 1.43 4.16
N TYR A 105 -2.25 1.74 4.92
CA TYR A 105 -2.29 2.00 6.34
C TYR A 105 -1.52 3.25 6.70
N ALA A 106 -1.88 3.84 7.82
CA ALA A 106 -1.09 4.85 8.50
C ALA A 106 -0.82 4.43 9.95
N ILE A 107 0.35 4.77 10.47
CA ILE A 107 0.73 4.53 11.86
C ILE A 107 0.99 5.89 12.50
N GLU A 108 0.28 6.20 13.58
CA GLU A 108 0.49 7.37 14.41
C GLU A 108 0.36 6.99 15.87
N ASP A 109 1.30 7.39 16.73
CA ASP A 109 1.31 7.07 18.17
C ASP A 109 1.15 5.55 18.44
N ASP A 110 1.90 4.72 17.71
CA ASP A 110 1.84 3.25 17.76
C ASP A 110 0.46 2.64 17.49
N LYS A 111 -0.42 3.38 16.83
CA LYS A 111 -1.74 2.88 16.38
C LYS A 111 -1.78 2.73 14.87
N VAL A 112 -2.27 1.59 14.43
CA VAL A 112 -2.50 1.29 13.01
C VAL A 112 -3.89 1.75 12.61
N TYR A 113 -3.95 2.57 11.56
CA TYR A 113 -5.18 3.04 10.92
C TYR A 113 -5.29 2.45 9.52
N VAL A 114 -6.45 1.92 9.18
CA VAL A 114 -6.77 1.49 7.82
C VAL A 114 -7.16 2.72 7.00
N LEU A 115 -6.47 2.98 5.90
CA LEU A 115 -6.79 4.07 4.98
C LEU A 115 -7.67 3.57 3.84
N GLU A 116 -7.25 2.49 3.15
CA GLU A 116 -7.90 2.03 1.93
C GLU A 116 -7.69 0.54 1.71
N ALA A 117 -8.72 -0.13 1.19
CA ALA A 117 -8.69 -1.53 0.75
C ALA A 117 -8.96 -1.60 -0.76
N ASN A 118 -8.00 -2.06 -1.52
CA ASN A 118 -8.04 -2.13 -2.98
C ASN A 118 -7.98 -3.59 -3.46
N PRO A 119 -9.11 -4.26 -3.76
CA PRO A 119 -9.11 -5.64 -4.25
C PRO A 119 -8.67 -5.70 -5.72
N ARG A 120 -7.44 -5.37 -5.99
CA ARG A 120 -6.78 -5.33 -7.29
C ARG A 120 -5.27 -5.51 -7.13
N ALA A 121 -4.56 -5.75 -8.24
CA ALA A 121 -3.11 -5.66 -8.26
C ALA A 121 -2.64 -4.22 -8.01
N SER A 122 -1.50 -4.09 -7.34
CA SER A 122 -0.80 -2.84 -7.08
C SER A 122 0.51 -2.75 -7.86
N ARG A 123 1.13 -1.59 -7.87
CA ARG A 123 2.48 -1.40 -8.41
C ARG A 123 3.56 -2.06 -7.54
N THR A 124 3.25 -2.36 -6.29
CA THR A 124 4.18 -3.00 -5.35
C THR A 124 4.25 -4.52 -5.48
N VAL A 125 3.30 -5.15 -6.18
CA VAL A 125 3.32 -6.60 -6.43
C VAL A 125 4.64 -7.11 -7.04
N PRO A 126 5.28 -6.44 -8.03
CA PRO A 126 6.59 -6.84 -8.53
C PRO A 126 7.70 -6.75 -7.47
N LEU A 127 7.70 -5.71 -6.63
CA LEU A 127 8.62 -5.54 -5.51
C LEU A 127 8.48 -6.72 -4.53
N VAL A 128 7.28 -6.92 -3.99
CA VAL A 128 6.98 -7.99 -3.04
C VAL A 128 7.33 -9.36 -3.61
N SER A 129 6.95 -9.62 -4.86
CA SER A 129 7.24 -10.89 -5.52
C SER A 129 8.73 -11.20 -5.59
N LYS A 130 9.56 -10.20 -5.91
CA LYS A 130 11.02 -10.36 -6.05
C LYS A 130 11.72 -10.43 -4.69
N VAL A 131 11.37 -9.53 -3.77
CA VAL A 131 12.05 -9.41 -2.48
C VAL A 131 11.68 -10.56 -1.55
N CYS A 132 10.39 -10.92 -1.48
CA CYS A 132 9.91 -12.03 -0.64
C CYS A 132 10.03 -13.41 -1.32
N ASN A 133 10.50 -13.48 -2.58
CA ASN A 133 10.56 -14.70 -3.37
C ASN A 133 9.22 -15.44 -3.44
N VAL A 134 8.13 -14.68 -3.56
CA VAL A 134 6.76 -15.21 -3.69
C VAL A 134 6.27 -14.92 -5.10
N ARG A 135 5.94 -15.96 -5.85
CA ARG A 135 5.44 -15.80 -7.23
C ARG A 135 3.96 -15.39 -7.26
N MET A 136 3.68 -14.15 -6.82
CA MET A 136 2.32 -13.68 -6.58
C MET A 136 1.41 -13.82 -7.80
N VAL A 137 1.83 -13.37 -8.98
CA VAL A 137 1.01 -13.41 -10.19
C VAL A 137 0.66 -14.83 -10.63
N PRO A 138 1.60 -15.80 -10.75
CA PRO A 138 1.26 -17.20 -11.00
C PRO A 138 0.31 -17.82 -9.97
N LEU A 139 0.52 -17.54 -8.67
CA LEU A 139 -0.35 -18.04 -7.60
C LEU A 139 -1.78 -17.52 -7.75
N VAL A 140 -1.92 -16.22 -7.97
CA VAL A 140 -3.23 -15.58 -8.18
C VAL A 140 -3.92 -16.10 -9.44
N THR A 141 -3.18 -16.30 -10.52
CA THR A 141 -3.73 -16.92 -11.74
C THR A 141 -4.28 -18.32 -11.44
N GLN A 142 -3.56 -19.12 -10.63
CA GLN A 142 -4.06 -20.44 -10.21
C GLN A 142 -5.33 -20.31 -9.37
N ILE A 143 -5.39 -19.36 -8.42
CA ILE A 143 -6.56 -19.11 -7.57
C ILE A 143 -7.77 -18.73 -8.42
N ILE A 144 -7.63 -17.74 -9.30
CA ILE A 144 -8.74 -17.24 -10.13
C ILE A 144 -9.24 -18.34 -11.09
N THR A 145 -8.35 -19.19 -11.59
CA THR A 145 -8.70 -20.29 -12.51
C THR A 145 -9.02 -21.61 -11.81
N SER A 146 -9.00 -21.65 -10.47
CA SER A 146 -9.19 -22.89 -9.69
C SER A 146 -10.50 -23.60 -10.00
N GLU A 147 -11.60 -22.86 -10.13
CA GLU A 147 -12.92 -23.42 -10.47
C GLU A 147 -12.94 -24.07 -11.84
N LEU A 148 -12.16 -23.55 -12.79
CA LEU A 148 -12.06 -24.09 -14.17
C LEU A 148 -11.09 -25.28 -14.25
N THR A 149 -10.01 -25.26 -13.44
CA THR A 149 -8.92 -26.24 -13.52
C THR A 149 -9.06 -27.39 -12.51
N GLY A 150 -9.95 -27.26 -11.53
CA GLY A 150 -10.10 -28.19 -10.42
C GLY A 150 -8.89 -28.28 -9.48
N LYS A 151 -7.92 -27.35 -9.60
CA LYS A 151 -6.74 -27.33 -8.73
C LYS A 151 -7.10 -26.68 -7.40
N PRO A 152 -6.61 -27.22 -6.25
CA PRO A 152 -6.86 -26.61 -4.96
C PRO A 152 -6.16 -25.24 -4.85
N SER A 153 -6.66 -24.42 -3.92
CA SER A 153 -6.01 -23.16 -3.57
C SER A 153 -4.63 -23.40 -2.96
N PRO A 154 -3.60 -22.68 -3.38
CA PRO A 154 -2.29 -22.76 -2.77
C PRO A 154 -2.18 -21.93 -1.47
N VAL A 155 -3.14 -21.04 -1.18
CA VAL A 155 -3.03 -20.05 -0.09
C VAL A 155 -2.81 -20.67 1.29
N PRO A 156 -3.51 -21.74 1.70
CA PRO A 156 -3.30 -22.34 3.02
C PRO A 156 -1.90 -22.90 3.28
N GLU A 157 -1.14 -23.17 2.21
CA GLU A 157 0.22 -23.72 2.29
C GLU A 157 1.31 -22.67 2.23
N LEU A 158 0.94 -21.40 1.92
CA LEU A 158 1.90 -20.29 1.84
C LEU A 158 2.41 -19.92 3.23
N LYS A 159 3.70 -19.65 3.30
CA LYS A 159 4.40 -19.23 4.53
C LYS A 159 5.33 -18.08 4.23
N GLU A 160 5.45 -17.19 5.19
CA GLU A 160 6.46 -16.14 5.16
C GLU A 160 7.86 -16.75 5.08
N GLN A 161 8.72 -16.12 4.29
CA GLN A 161 10.11 -16.52 4.12
C GLN A 161 11.02 -15.42 4.65
N ALA A 162 12.19 -15.81 5.16
CA ALA A 162 13.21 -14.84 5.53
C ALA A 162 13.64 -14.04 4.30
N ILE A 163 13.65 -12.72 4.44
CA ILE A 163 14.05 -11.80 3.37
C ILE A 163 15.54 -11.49 3.54
N PRO A 164 16.42 -11.96 2.62
CA PRO A 164 17.86 -11.87 2.79
C PRO A 164 18.47 -10.54 2.33
N TYR A 165 17.66 -9.63 1.76
CA TYR A 165 18.09 -8.32 1.26
C TYR A 165 17.03 -7.27 1.47
N TYR A 166 17.42 -6.01 1.28
CA TYR A 166 16.50 -4.89 1.15
C TYR A 166 16.11 -4.70 -0.30
N GLY A 167 14.82 -4.45 -0.51
CA GLY A 167 14.29 -3.97 -1.77
C GLY A 167 13.71 -2.57 -1.58
N VAL A 168 14.04 -1.67 -2.48
CA VAL A 168 13.47 -0.32 -2.52
C VAL A 168 12.81 -0.12 -3.88
N LYS A 169 11.53 0.21 -3.87
CA LYS A 169 10.82 0.70 -5.05
C LYS A 169 10.93 2.22 -5.06
N GLU A 170 11.33 2.80 -6.17
CA GLU A 170 11.29 4.24 -6.43
C GLU A 170 10.33 4.52 -7.58
N ALA A 171 9.69 5.68 -7.58
CA ALA A 171 8.80 6.11 -8.65
C ALA A 171 9.58 6.80 -9.77
N ALA A 172 9.23 6.52 -11.02
CA ALA A 172 9.78 7.23 -12.17
C ALA A 172 8.85 8.38 -12.57
N PHE A 173 9.39 9.61 -12.55
CA PHE A 173 8.65 10.83 -12.84
C PHE A 173 9.03 11.42 -14.20
N PRO A 174 8.05 11.81 -15.04
CA PRO A 174 8.32 12.40 -16.36
C PRO A 174 8.51 13.91 -16.32
N PHE A 175 9.04 14.49 -15.23
CA PHE A 175 9.15 15.94 -15.05
C PHE A 175 10.03 16.63 -16.10
N ASN A 176 11.04 15.93 -16.64
CA ASN A 176 11.85 16.43 -17.76
C ASN A 176 11.07 16.57 -19.07
N MET A 177 9.96 15.82 -19.23
CA MET A 177 9.08 15.92 -20.40
C MET A 177 7.97 16.95 -20.19
N PHE A 178 7.57 17.21 -18.95
CA PHE A 178 6.48 18.09 -18.56
C PHE A 178 6.99 19.18 -17.60
N GLN A 179 7.76 20.12 -18.12
CA GLN A 179 8.46 21.16 -17.35
C GLN A 179 7.53 22.14 -16.60
N GLU A 180 6.27 22.24 -17.01
CA GLU A 180 5.27 23.11 -16.37
C GLU A 180 4.55 22.45 -15.19
N VAL A 181 4.78 21.14 -14.96
CA VAL A 181 4.17 20.42 -13.84
C VAL A 181 4.99 20.69 -12.58
N ASP A 182 4.31 21.08 -11.51
CA ASP A 182 4.91 21.22 -10.18
C ASP A 182 5.46 19.87 -9.69
N PRO A 183 6.77 19.76 -9.39
CA PRO A 183 7.38 18.51 -8.93
C PRO A 183 7.06 18.16 -7.47
N VAL A 184 6.40 19.04 -6.72
CA VAL A 184 6.02 18.76 -5.34
C VAL A 184 4.98 17.64 -5.31
N LEU A 185 5.32 16.55 -4.61
CA LEU A 185 4.45 15.39 -4.48
C LEU A 185 3.28 15.69 -3.52
N GLY A 186 2.15 15.06 -3.80
CA GLY A 186 0.92 15.22 -3.05
C GLY A 186 -0.04 14.04 -3.24
N PRO A 187 -1.33 14.22 -2.99
CA PRO A 187 -2.31 13.13 -3.04
C PRO A 187 -2.63 12.62 -4.46
N GLU A 188 -2.19 13.34 -5.49
CA GLU A 188 -2.41 12.96 -6.88
C GLU A 188 -1.18 12.26 -7.45
N MET A 189 -1.39 11.10 -8.09
CA MET A 189 -0.31 10.33 -8.70
C MET A 189 0.27 11.05 -9.93
N ARG A 190 1.59 11.24 -9.94
CA ARG A 190 2.36 11.87 -11.03
C ARG A 190 3.36 10.96 -11.72
N SER A 191 3.70 9.83 -11.08
CA SER A 191 4.64 8.85 -11.63
C SER A 191 4.05 8.09 -12.81
N THR A 192 4.93 7.70 -13.74
CA THR A 192 4.58 6.91 -14.93
C THR A 192 5.21 5.52 -14.93
N GLY A 193 6.09 5.24 -13.99
CA GLY A 193 6.79 3.97 -13.87
C GLY A 193 7.39 3.81 -12.48
N GLU A 194 8.15 2.74 -12.33
CA GLU A 194 8.82 2.38 -11.07
C GLU A 194 10.14 1.66 -11.34
N VAL A 195 11.08 1.82 -10.42
CA VAL A 195 12.39 1.18 -10.41
C VAL A 195 12.54 0.37 -9.13
N LEU A 196 13.26 -0.74 -9.21
CA LEU A 196 13.56 -1.59 -8.07
C LEU A 196 15.08 -1.66 -7.83
N GLY A 197 15.53 -1.16 -6.68
CA GLY A 197 16.87 -1.37 -6.15
C GLY A 197 16.90 -2.55 -5.18
N LEU A 198 17.87 -3.46 -5.32
CA LEU A 198 18.08 -4.62 -4.45
C LEU A 198 19.50 -4.65 -3.92
N SER A 199 19.68 -4.81 -2.60
CA SER A 199 20.98 -5.01 -1.96
C SER A 199 20.85 -5.63 -0.56
N LYS A 200 22.01 -6.09 -0.03
CA LYS A 200 22.13 -6.52 1.36
C LYS A 200 22.12 -5.36 2.36
N SER A 201 22.34 -4.13 1.91
CA SER A 201 22.21 -2.93 2.73
C SER A 201 21.10 -2.03 2.21
N TYR A 202 20.36 -1.41 3.13
CA TYR A 202 19.30 -0.48 2.79
C TYR A 202 19.79 0.69 1.94
N GLY A 203 20.87 1.37 2.37
CA GLY A 203 21.39 2.52 1.65
C GLY A 203 21.81 2.22 0.21
N GLU A 204 22.40 1.03 -0.04
CA GLU A 204 22.76 0.61 -1.39
C GLU A 204 21.52 0.25 -2.22
N ALA A 205 20.51 -0.38 -1.62
CA ALA A 205 19.25 -0.66 -2.32
C ALA A 205 18.53 0.64 -2.73
N PHE A 206 18.50 1.61 -1.81
CA PHE A 206 17.94 2.95 -2.07
C PHE A 206 18.72 3.66 -3.17
N TYR A 207 20.05 3.70 -3.09
CA TYR A 207 20.90 4.31 -4.13
C TYR A 207 20.65 3.71 -5.52
N LYS A 208 20.55 2.37 -5.61
CA LYS A 208 20.26 1.69 -6.88
C LYS A 208 18.88 2.04 -7.44
N ALA A 209 17.90 2.22 -6.57
CA ALA A 209 16.57 2.65 -6.99
C ALA A 209 16.56 4.08 -7.53
N GLN A 210 17.40 4.97 -6.96
CA GLN A 210 17.56 6.36 -7.40
C GLN A 210 18.35 6.50 -8.72
N GLU A 211 19.25 5.55 -9.04
CA GLU A 211 20.01 5.57 -10.29
C GLU A 211 19.18 5.17 -11.53
N GLY A 212 18.10 4.43 -11.36
CA GLY A 212 17.25 3.90 -12.44
C GLY A 212 16.17 4.83 -12.85
#